data_be667834894a62c395a0e88ff4f59aea
#
_entry.id   be667834894a62c395a0e88ff4f59aea
#
_cell.length_a   1.000
_cell.length_b   1.000
_cell.length_c   1.000
_cell.angle_alpha   90.00
_cell.angle_beta   90.00
_cell.angle_gamma   90.00
#
_symmetry.space_group_name_H-M   'P 1'
#
loop_
_entity.id
_entity.type
_entity.pdbx_description
1 polymer ?
#
loop_
_entity_poly.entity_id
_entity_poly.type
_entity_poly.pdbx_seq_one_letter_code
_entity_poly.pdbx_strand_id
1 'polypeptide(L)'
;MFGTAHKISTSTIWLAVLVSAVGLGWPERHQPVLYADDGDWDSRHIAPFVTTPDEVVTRMLELAEIEKGDVLYDLGSGDGRIVVAAAKRYGIKAVGFEIDPVLVKDSREIVKQAGLERLVEIREQDIRTVYFSPATVVTMYLYPGANLRLRPVLMRDLKPGSRVISHDFGMGSWKPDRVARFKDSADLSRTIYRWRIAEPPRR
;
A
#
# COMPACT_ATOMS: atom_id res chain seq x y z
N MET A 1 -52.31 9.25 -26.87
CA MET A 1 -52.17 9.30 -25.38
C MET A 1 -50.92 8.53 -25.01
N PHE A 2 -49.94 9.21 -24.49
CA PHE A 2 -48.57 8.73 -24.26
C PHE A 2 -48.48 7.93 -22.95
N GLY A 3 -47.96 6.72 -23.01
CA GLY A 3 -47.60 5.90 -21.84
C GLY A 3 -46.08 5.83 -21.71
N THR A 4 -45.55 6.48 -20.69
CA THR A 4 -44.16 6.53 -20.31
C THR A 4 -43.69 5.19 -19.72
N ALA A 5 -42.72 4.55 -20.38
CA ALA A 5 -42.04 3.37 -19.87
C ALA A 5 -41.01 3.76 -18.81
N HIS A 6 -41.23 3.35 -17.56
CA HIS A 6 -40.23 3.43 -16.50
C HIS A 6 -39.15 2.35 -16.71
N LYS A 7 -37.90 2.78 -16.85
CA LYS A 7 -36.75 1.91 -16.77
C LYS A 7 -36.52 1.49 -15.33
N ILE A 8 -36.67 0.20 -15.08
CA ILE A 8 -36.31 -0.42 -13.80
C ILE A 8 -34.80 -0.65 -13.83
N SER A 9 -34.11 0.07 -12.96
CA SER A 9 -32.68 -0.14 -12.70
C SER A 9 -32.52 -1.43 -11.88
N THR A 10 -31.84 -2.42 -12.45
CA THR A 10 -31.44 -3.64 -11.73
C THR A 10 -30.28 -3.33 -10.79
N SER A 11 -30.62 -3.05 -9.53
CA SER A 11 -29.64 -2.99 -8.45
C SER A 11 -29.15 -4.40 -8.15
N THR A 12 -27.91 -4.69 -8.52
CA THR A 12 -27.22 -5.90 -8.13
C THR A 12 -26.91 -5.83 -6.63
N ILE A 13 -27.60 -6.65 -5.86
CA ILE A 13 -27.40 -6.81 -4.41
C ILE A 13 -26.12 -7.64 -4.23
N TRP A 14 -25.04 -7.00 -3.79
CA TRP A 14 -23.82 -7.69 -3.36
C TRP A 14 -23.97 -8.15 -1.91
N LEU A 15 -23.74 -9.43 -1.71
CA LEU A 15 -23.79 -10.10 -0.42
C LEU A 15 -22.63 -9.61 0.46
N ALA A 16 -22.94 -8.89 1.54
CA ALA A 16 -21.97 -8.49 2.55
C ALA A 16 -21.52 -9.74 3.32
N VAL A 17 -20.25 -10.12 3.14
CA VAL A 17 -19.61 -11.12 4.01
C VAL A 17 -19.24 -10.42 5.31
N LEU A 18 -20.06 -10.62 6.33
CA LEU A 18 -19.75 -10.27 7.72
C LEU A 18 -18.65 -11.20 8.23
N VAL A 19 -17.41 -10.72 8.23
CA VAL A 19 -16.33 -11.35 9.01
C VAL A 19 -16.48 -10.83 10.44
N SER A 20 -17.08 -11.65 11.30
CA SER A 20 -17.14 -11.41 12.74
C SER A 20 -15.74 -11.60 13.34
N ALA A 21 -15.04 -10.50 13.58
CA ALA A 21 -13.84 -10.48 14.41
C ALA A 21 -14.25 -10.54 15.87
N VAL A 22 -14.22 -11.75 16.45
CA VAL A 22 -14.38 -11.96 17.88
C VAL A 22 -13.03 -11.72 18.57
N GLY A 23 -12.98 -10.68 19.38
CA GLY A 23 -12.21 -10.60 20.60
C GLY A 23 -10.71 -10.39 20.52
N LEU A 24 -10.30 -9.12 20.44
CA LEU A 24 -9.18 -8.53 21.20
C LEU A 24 -9.39 -7.01 21.09
N GLY A 25 -9.53 -6.33 22.23
CA GLY A 25 -10.03 -4.96 22.33
C GLY A 25 -9.18 -3.90 21.62
N TRP A 26 -9.49 -3.69 20.37
CA TRP A 26 -9.08 -2.50 19.63
C TRP A 26 -10.08 -1.39 19.92
N PRO A 27 -9.62 -0.18 20.19
CA PRO A 27 -10.55 0.94 20.37
C PRO A 27 -11.39 1.12 19.10
N GLU A 28 -12.69 1.33 19.27
CA GLU A 28 -13.72 1.46 18.20
C GLU A 28 -13.40 2.47 17.08
N ARG A 29 -12.29 3.18 17.18
CA ARG A 29 -11.84 4.24 16.27
C ARG A 29 -11.28 3.76 14.92
N HIS A 30 -11.02 2.46 14.77
CA HIS A 30 -10.38 1.90 13.57
C HIS A 30 -11.24 0.83 12.91
N GLN A 31 -12.54 1.06 12.79
CA GLN A 31 -13.36 0.19 11.96
C GLN A 31 -12.99 0.37 10.49
N PRO A 32 -12.75 -0.74 9.74
CA PRO A 32 -12.48 -0.62 8.31
C PRO A 32 -13.68 0.00 7.62
N VAL A 33 -13.48 1.16 7.01
CA VAL A 33 -14.49 1.76 6.13
C VAL A 33 -14.41 1.00 4.82
N LEU A 34 -15.48 0.28 4.47
CA LEU A 34 -15.60 -0.39 3.18
C LEU A 34 -15.84 0.67 2.10
N TYR A 35 -14.83 1.01 1.35
CA TYR A 35 -14.95 1.85 0.17
C TYR A 35 -15.32 1.02 -1.06
N ALA A 36 -16.00 1.64 -2.02
CA ALA A 36 -16.34 1.01 -3.29
C ALA A 36 -15.08 0.53 -4.05
N ASP A 37 -15.25 -0.53 -4.81
CA ASP A 37 -14.25 -1.43 -5.40
C ASP A 37 -13.18 -0.77 -6.32
N ASP A 38 -13.35 0.48 -6.72
CA ASP A 38 -12.45 1.23 -7.60
C ASP A 38 -11.71 2.39 -6.91
N GLY A 39 -11.89 2.56 -5.58
CA GLY A 39 -11.30 3.62 -4.77
C GLY A 39 -11.53 4.99 -5.42
N ASP A 40 -12.38 5.82 -4.83
CA ASP A 40 -12.57 7.18 -5.33
C ASP A 40 -11.24 7.94 -5.22
N TRP A 41 -10.51 8.00 -6.36
CA TRP A 41 -9.23 8.71 -6.44
C TRP A 41 -9.34 10.18 -6.07
N ASP A 42 -10.52 10.77 -6.24
CA ASP A 42 -10.77 12.17 -5.92
C ASP A 42 -11.13 12.36 -4.45
N SER A 43 -11.45 11.28 -3.71
CA SER A 43 -11.65 11.33 -2.28
C SER A 43 -10.34 11.56 -1.52
N ARG A 44 -10.44 12.03 -0.29
CA ARG A 44 -9.28 12.19 0.59
C ARG A 44 -8.66 10.83 0.95
N HIS A 45 -9.50 9.79 1.12
CA HIS A 45 -9.07 8.44 1.49
C HIS A 45 -9.26 7.51 0.29
N ILE A 46 -8.20 7.20 -0.42
CA ILE A 46 -8.23 6.35 -1.63
C ILE A 46 -8.18 4.85 -1.34
N ALA A 47 -7.93 4.47 -0.09
CA ALA A 47 -7.98 3.10 0.41
C ALA A 47 -8.33 3.11 1.90
N PRO A 48 -9.06 2.08 2.42
CA PRO A 48 -9.28 1.92 3.85
C PRO A 48 -7.98 1.50 4.54
N PHE A 49 -7.89 1.79 5.84
CA PHE A 49 -6.82 1.24 6.65
C PHE A 49 -7.05 -0.25 6.87
N VAL A 50 -6.26 -1.08 6.19
CA VAL A 50 -6.17 -2.53 6.39
C VAL A 50 -4.73 -2.89 6.64
N THR A 51 -4.46 -3.53 7.77
CA THR A 51 -3.10 -3.88 8.16
C THR A 51 -2.55 -5.03 7.33
N THR A 52 -1.34 -4.88 6.79
CA THR A 52 -0.59 -5.98 6.19
C THR A 52 -0.06 -6.89 7.32
N PRO A 53 -0.32 -8.22 7.32
CA PRO A 53 0.23 -9.14 8.31
C PRO A 53 1.76 -9.12 8.34
N ASP A 54 2.38 -9.31 9.52
CA ASP A 54 3.84 -9.21 9.69
C ASP A 54 4.63 -10.20 8.82
N GLU A 55 4.09 -11.40 8.60
CA GLU A 55 4.70 -12.37 7.68
C GLU A 55 4.66 -11.90 6.22
N VAL A 56 3.59 -11.19 5.82
CA VAL A 56 3.48 -10.58 4.49
C VAL A 56 4.46 -9.43 4.36
N VAL A 57 4.57 -8.57 5.39
CA VAL A 57 5.60 -7.50 5.45
C VAL A 57 6.99 -8.09 5.26
N THR A 58 7.30 -9.17 5.98
CA THR A 58 8.59 -9.85 5.86
C THR A 58 8.86 -10.29 4.43
N ARG A 59 7.89 -10.94 3.78
CA ARG A 59 8.03 -11.41 2.39
C ARG A 59 8.08 -10.26 1.37
N MET A 60 7.35 -9.15 1.61
CA MET A 60 7.44 -7.95 0.78
C MET A 60 8.87 -7.39 0.78
N LEU A 61 9.47 -7.26 1.96
CA LEU A 61 10.84 -6.76 2.12
C LEU A 61 11.90 -7.72 1.55
N GLU A 62 11.70 -9.03 1.67
CA GLU A 62 12.54 -10.04 1.04
C GLU A 62 12.47 -9.98 -0.49
N LEU A 63 11.25 -9.88 -1.05
CA LEU A 63 11.04 -9.78 -2.48
C LEU A 63 11.61 -8.48 -3.06
N ALA A 64 11.65 -7.41 -2.25
CA ALA A 64 12.27 -6.13 -2.61
C ALA A 64 13.78 -6.23 -2.81
N GLU A 65 14.43 -7.29 -2.29
CA GLU A 65 15.89 -7.45 -2.36
C GLU A 65 16.60 -6.17 -1.88
N ILE A 66 16.27 -5.77 -0.63
CA ILE A 66 16.77 -4.52 -0.05
C ILE A 66 18.27 -4.58 0.15
N GLU A 67 18.97 -3.56 -0.31
CA GLU A 67 20.42 -3.39 -0.23
C GLU A 67 20.80 -2.18 0.65
N LYS A 68 22.05 -2.17 1.10
CA LYS A 68 22.59 -1.03 1.85
C LYS A 68 22.57 0.24 0.98
N GLY A 69 21.99 1.32 1.52
CA GLY A 69 21.86 2.59 0.81
C GLY A 69 20.51 2.77 0.12
N ASP A 70 19.65 1.75 0.13
CA ASP A 70 18.27 1.91 -0.32
C ASP A 70 17.51 2.95 0.52
N VAL A 71 16.51 3.56 -0.13
CA VAL A 71 15.53 4.44 0.50
C VAL A 71 14.15 3.87 0.19
N LEU A 72 13.43 3.44 1.22
CA LEU A 72 12.10 2.87 1.07
C LEU A 72 11.03 3.95 1.27
N TYR A 73 10.08 4.03 0.34
CA TYR A 73 8.84 4.81 0.46
C TYR A 73 7.65 3.86 0.58
N ASP A 74 6.83 4.03 1.63
CA ASP A 74 5.61 3.25 1.86
C ASP A 74 4.38 4.12 1.66
N LEU A 75 3.53 3.76 0.70
CA LEU A 75 2.39 4.56 0.26
C LEU A 75 1.10 4.09 0.93
N GLY A 76 0.49 4.95 1.74
CA GLY A 76 -0.57 4.58 2.67
C GLY A 76 0.02 3.77 3.83
N SER A 77 0.99 4.35 4.54
CA SER A 77 1.80 3.61 5.50
C SER A 77 1.05 3.15 6.76
N GLY A 78 -0.17 3.65 6.97
CA GLY A 78 -1.00 3.26 8.11
C GLY A 78 -0.28 3.43 9.44
N ASP A 79 -0.15 2.33 10.19
CA ASP A 79 0.56 2.30 11.48
C ASP A 79 2.10 2.29 11.37
N GLY A 80 2.64 2.35 10.16
CA GLY A 80 4.08 2.43 9.92
C GLY A 80 4.84 1.10 10.02
N ARG A 81 4.13 -0.05 10.11
CA ARG A 81 4.77 -1.37 10.30
C ARG A 81 5.80 -1.73 9.24
N ILE A 82 5.56 -1.39 7.97
CA ILE A 82 6.48 -1.70 6.86
C ILE A 82 7.77 -0.89 6.99
N VAL A 83 7.67 0.42 7.19
CA VAL A 83 8.85 1.29 7.34
C VAL A 83 9.66 0.97 8.59
N VAL A 84 8.99 0.63 9.69
CA VAL A 84 9.65 0.18 10.93
C VAL A 84 10.36 -1.15 10.73
N ALA A 85 9.72 -2.12 10.07
CA ALA A 85 10.33 -3.42 9.78
C ALA A 85 11.54 -3.27 8.84
N ALA A 86 11.44 -2.44 7.80
CA ALA A 86 12.53 -2.16 6.87
C ALA A 86 13.75 -1.55 7.59
N ALA A 87 13.52 -0.51 8.41
CA ALA A 87 14.59 0.14 9.16
C ALA A 87 15.24 -0.79 10.18
N LYS A 88 14.45 -1.57 10.93
CA LYS A 88 14.97 -2.54 11.92
C LYS A 88 15.82 -3.63 11.28
N ARG A 89 15.34 -4.19 10.16
CA ARG A 89 15.96 -5.39 9.56
C ARG A 89 17.17 -5.04 8.69
N TYR A 90 17.09 -3.91 7.96
CA TYR A 90 18.09 -3.58 6.93
C TYR A 90 18.92 -2.32 7.25
N GLY A 91 18.55 -1.56 8.26
CA GLY A 91 19.26 -0.33 8.63
C GLY A 91 19.19 0.77 7.57
N ILE A 92 18.14 0.78 6.75
CA ILE A 92 17.94 1.74 5.67
C ILE A 92 17.03 2.88 6.10
N LYS A 93 17.06 3.98 5.34
CA LYS A 93 16.08 5.06 5.48
C LYS A 93 14.74 4.62 4.92
N ALA A 94 13.66 4.93 5.63
CA ALA A 94 12.31 4.64 5.21
C ALA A 94 11.38 5.83 5.50
N VAL A 95 10.49 6.13 4.56
CA VAL A 95 9.49 7.21 4.68
C VAL A 95 8.11 6.63 4.47
N GLY A 96 7.25 6.77 5.47
CA GLY A 96 5.83 6.44 5.37
C GLY A 96 5.03 7.67 4.99
N PHE A 97 4.15 7.55 4.00
CA PHE A 97 3.19 8.57 3.60
C PHE A 97 1.80 8.14 4.01
N GLU A 98 1.16 8.91 4.87
CA GLU A 98 -0.18 8.64 5.39
C GLU A 98 -0.98 9.95 5.38
N ILE A 99 -2.27 9.86 5.11
CA ILE A 99 -3.14 11.04 5.04
C ILE A 99 -4.04 11.19 6.28
N ASP A 100 -4.26 10.09 7.01
CA ASP A 100 -5.04 10.11 8.25
C ASP A 100 -4.18 10.65 9.41
N PRO A 101 -4.51 11.83 9.99
CA PRO A 101 -3.70 12.42 11.05
C PRO A 101 -3.64 11.57 12.34
N VAL A 102 -4.63 10.71 12.57
CA VAL A 102 -4.62 9.80 13.73
C VAL A 102 -3.56 8.72 13.51
N LEU A 103 -3.57 8.06 12.34
CA LEU A 103 -2.56 7.06 11.98
C LEU A 103 -1.15 7.65 11.92
N VAL A 104 -1.01 8.87 11.40
CA VAL A 104 0.27 9.61 11.40
C VAL A 104 0.80 9.81 12.82
N LYS A 105 -0.05 10.23 13.75
CA LYS A 105 0.33 10.42 15.16
C LYS A 105 0.75 9.09 15.80
N ASP A 106 -0.06 8.06 15.61
CA ASP A 106 0.17 6.75 16.23
C ASP A 106 1.44 6.09 15.66
N SER A 107 1.65 6.15 14.34
CA SER A 107 2.85 5.61 13.70
C SER A 107 4.13 6.35 14.11
N ARG A 108 4.09 7.67 14.29
CA ARG A 108 5.22 8.44 14.82
C ARG A 108 5.59 8.02 16.24
N GLU A 109 4.61 7.72 17.08
CA GLU A 109 4.86 7.22 18.43
C GLU A 109 5.49 5.81 18.38
N ILE A 110 5.03 4.93 17.50
CA ILE A 110 5.64 3.61 17.26
C ILE A 110 7.10 3.73 16.82
N VAL A 111 7.41 4.65 15.89
CA VAL A 111 8.78 4.93 15.44
C VAL A 111 9.67 5.38 16.59
N LYS A 112 9.17 6.28 17.44
CA LYS A 112 9.88 6.80 18.62
C LYS A 112 10.13 5.70 19.65
N GLN A 113 9.12 4.91 19.99
CA GLN A 113 9.26 3.78 20.92
C GLN A 113 10.26 2.73 20.41
N ALA A 114 10.37 2.59 19.09
CA ALA A 114 11.36 1.72 18.45
C ALA A 114 12.79 2.32 18.40
N GLY A 115 12.98 3.61 18.73
CA GLY A 115 14.26 4.32 18.64
C GLY A 115 14.76 4.50 17.20
N LEU A 116 13.80 4.65 16.24
CA LEU A 116 14.11 4.65 14.81
C LEU A 116 13.99 6.03 14.14
N GLU A 117 13.86 7.12 14.89
CA GLU A 117 13.63 8.48 14.36
C GLU A 117 14.73 8.98 13.41
N ARG A 118 15.92 8.38 13.48
CA ARG A 118 17.03 8.69 12.56
C ARG A 118 16.90 8.01 11.20
N LEU A 119 16.13 6.93 11.11
CA LEU A 119 15.96 6.11 9.91
C LEU A 119 14.57 6.23 9.32
N VAL A 120 13.55 6.41 10.16
CA VAL A 120 12.14 6.41 9.75
C VAL A 120 11.54 7.80 9.92
N GLU A 121 10.90 8.27 8.85
CA GLU A 121 10.09 9.50 8.84
C GLU A 121 8.65 9.15 8.46
N ILE A 122 7.66 9.67 9.18
CA ILE A 122 6.23 9.57 8.83
C ILE A 122 5.75 10.94 8.39
N ARG A 123 5.29 11.06 7.16
CA ARG A 123 4.77 12.29 6.57
C ARG A 123 3.25 12.23 6.48
N GLU A 124 2.60 13.25 7.06
CA GLU A 124 1.19 13.51 6.77
C GLU A 124 1.11 14.14 5.37
N GLN A 125 0.90 13.30 4.37
CA GLN A 125 0.95 13.74 2.98
C GLN A 125 0.11 12.85 2.09
N ASP A 126 -0.63 13.50 1.18
CA ASP A 126 -1.34 12.81 0.10
C ASP A 126 -0.33 12.18 -0.88
N ILE A 127 -0.45 10.88 -1.10
CA ILE A 127 0.46 10.14 -1.99
C ILE A 127 0.42 10.63 -3.44
N ARG A 128 -0.64 11.33 -3.86
CA ARG A 128 -0.75 11.98 -5.19
C ARG A 128 0.24 13.12 -5.38
N THR A 129 0.76 13.68 -4.29
CA THR A 129 1.68 14.83 -4.28
C THR A 129 3.12 14.43 -3.99
N VAL A 130 3.39 13.13 -3.82
CA VAL A 130 4.72 12.64 -3.47
C VAL A 130 5.66 12.71 -4.67
N TYR A 131 6.87 13.20 -4.43
CA TYR A 131 7.97 13.14 -5.38
C TYR A 131 8.80 11.88 -5.14
N PHE A 132 8.79 10.95 -6.11
CA PHE A 132 9.32 9.59 -5.92
C PHE A 132 10.82 9.43 -6.24
N SER A 133 11.46 10.40 -6.91
CA SER A 133 12.86 10.27 -7.36
C SER A 133 13.90 9.90 -6.29
N PRO A 134 13.73 10.25 -4.98
CA PRO A 134 14.65 9.79 -3.94
C PRO A 134 14.50 8.32 -3.57
N ALA A 135 13.33 7.70 -3.86
CA ALA A 135 13.07 6.31 -3.49
C ALA A 135 13.82 5.34 -4.41
N THR A 136 14.30 4.25 -3.84
CA THR A 136 14.81 3.10 -4.58
C THR A 136 13.94 1.86 -4.40
N VAL A 137 13.11 1.86 -3.34
CA VAL A 137 12.08 0.86 -3.07
C VAL A 137 10.78 1.58 -2.76
N VAL A 138 9.69 1.18 -3.39
CA VAL A 138 8.34 1.65 -3.07
C VAL A 138 7.49 0.46 -2.66
N THR A 139 6.82 0.55 -1.51
CA THR A 139 5.85 -0.44 -1.04
C THR A 139 4.45 0.15 -1.02
N MET A 140 3.44 -0.69 -1.25
CA MET A 140 2.04 -0.28 -1.20
C MET A 140 1.09 -1.45 -0.95
N TYR A 141 -0.01 -1.16 -0.27
CA TYR A 141 -1.20 -2.00 -0.18
C TYR A 141 -2.43 -1.14 -0.42
N LEU A 142 -2.68 -0.83 -1.68
CA LEU A 142 -3.74 0.08 -2.12
C LEU A 142 -4.69 -0.64 -3.08
N TYR A 143 -5.88 -0.06 -3.31
CA TYR A 143 -6.81 -0.61 -4.28
C TYR A 143 -6.27 -0.61 -5.72
N PRO A 144 -6.78 -1.52 -6.60
CA PRO A 144 -6.35 -1.63 -7.99
C PRO A 144 -6.40 -0.29 -8.75
N GLY A 145 -7.45 0.50 -8.54
CA GLY A 145 -7.60 1.81 -9.18
C GLY A 145 -6.49 2.80 -8.79
N ALA A 146 -6.09 2.82 -7.51
CA ALA A 146 -4.99 3.65 -7.04
C ALA A 146 -3.65 3.21 -7.64
N ASN A 147 -3.37 1.90 -7.67
CA ASN A 147 -2.18 1.34 -8.29
C ASN A 147 -2.05 1.74 -9.77
N LEU A 148 -3.16 1.64 -10.52
CA LEU A 148 -3.19 2.02 -11.94
C LEU A 148 -2.90 3.51 -12.16
N ARG A 149 -3.38 4.37 -11.28
CA ARG A 149 -3.16 5.83 -11.38
C ARG A 149 -1.76 6.24 -10.94
N LEU A 150 -1.17 5.55 -9.94
CA LEU A 150 0.21 5.77 -9.50
C LEU A 150 1.25 5.26 -10.52
N ARG A 151 0.93 4.19 -11.27
CA ARG A 151 1.87 3.55 -12.21
C ARG A 151 2.62 4.52 -13.11
N PRO A 152 1.97 5.44 -13.88
CA PRO A 152 2.69 6.33 -14.78
C PRO A 152 3.64 7.28 -14.06
N VAL A 153 3.30 7.71 -12.85
CA VAL A 153 4.13 8.59 -12.03
C VAL A 153 5.34 7.85 -11.49
N LEU A 154 5.14 6.63 -10.98
CA LEU A 154 6.24 5.77 -10.51
C LEU A 154 7.22 5.45 -11.64
N MET A 155 6.72 5.12 -12.83
CA MET A 155 7.55 4.83 -14.00
C MET A 155 8.34 6.04 -14.49
N ARG A 156 7.82 7.25 -14.32
CA ARG A 156 8.47 8.50 -14.73
C ARG A 156 9.54 8.96 -13.72
N ASP A 157 9.22 8.87 -12.43
CA ASP A 157 10.00 9.55 -11.39
C ASP A 157 11.07 8.65 -10.76
N LEU A 158 10.82 7.34 -10.71
CA LEU A 158 11.76 6.41 -10.12
C LEU A 158 12.96 6.17 -11.04
N LYS A 159 14.14 6.05 -10.43
CA LYS A 159 15.38 5.76 -11.17
C LYS A 159 15.38 4.31 -11.68
N PRO A 160 16.06 4.04 -12.80
CA PRO A 160 16.33 2.67 -13.25
C PRO A 160 16.89 1.80 -12.13
N GLY A 161 16.44 0.54 -12.06
CA GLY A 161 16.81 -0.39 -11.00
C GLY A 161 15.96 -0.29 -9.74
N SER A 162 15.19 0.80 -9.54
CA SER A 162 14.25 0.91 -8.42
C SER A 162 13.20 -0.20 -8.46
N ARG A 163 12.70 -0.60 -7.28
CA ARG A 163 11.74 -1.70 -7.13
C ARG A 163 10.43 -1.16 -6.56
N VAL A 164 9.32 -1.63 -7.14
CA VAL A 164 7.96 -1.36 -6.65
C VAL A 164 7.36 -2.67 -6.18
N ILE A 165 6.86 -2.71 -4.96
CA ILE A 165 6.30 -3.89 -4.30
C ILE A 165 4.84 -3.61 -3.96
N SER A 166 3.92 -4.46 -4.40
CA SER A 166 2.51 -4.34 -4.09
C SER A 166 1.97 -5.61 -3.47
N HIS A 167 1.21 -5.45 -2.37
CA HIS A 167 0.48 -6.52 -1.72
C HIS A 167 -0.87 -6.70 -2.43
N ASP A 168 -1.21 -7.93 -2.81
CA ASP A 168 -2.43 -8.45 -3.42
C ASP A 168 -2.86 -7.82 -4.76
N PHE A 169 -2.51 -6.59 -5.07
CA PHE A 169 -3.02 -5.89 -6.25
C PHE A 169 -1.93 -5.55 -7.27
N GLY A 170 -2.22 -5.88 -8.54
CA GLY A 170 -1.31 -5.62 -9.65
C GLY A 170 -1.41 -4.20 -10.22
N MET A 171 -0.64 -3.95 -11.28
CA MET A 171 -0.60 -2.67 -12.00
C MET A 171 -1.07 -2.80 -13.47
N GLY A 172 -2.14 -3.58 -13.69
CA GLY A 172 -2.74 -3.76 -15.02
C GLY A 172 -1.76 -4.38 -16.01
N SER A 173 -1.54 -3.71 -17.15
CA SER A 173 -0.67 -4.21 -18.22
C SER A 173 0.84 -4.15 -17.90
N TRP A 174 1.27 -3.47 -16.84
CA TRP A 174 2.66 -3.51 -16.41
C TRP A 174 2.94 -4.86 -15.75
N LYS A 175 3.64 -5.73 -16.48
CA LYS A 175 3.94 -7.08 -16.01
C LYS A 175 4.97 -7.03 -14.90
N PRO A 176 4.72 -7.70 -13.75
CA PRO A 176 5.72 -7.82 -12.69
C PRO A 176 6.90 -8.69 -13.16
N ASP A 177 8.10 -8.37 -12.70
CA ASP A 177 9.28 -9.21 -12.93
C ASP A 177 9.35 -10.39 -11.94
N ARG A 178 8.72 -10.25 -10.76
CA ARG A 178 8.54 -11.34 -9.79
C ARG A 178 7.17 -11.33 -9.14
N VAL A 179 6.67 -12.52 -8.81
CA VAL A 179 5.41 -12.73 -8.09
C VAL A 179 5.63 -13.83 -7.06
N ALA A 180 5.32 -13.55 -5.80
CA ALA A 180 5.24 -14.54 -4.74
C ALA A 180 3.78 -14.79 -4.37
N ARG A 181 3.36 -16.07 -4.35
CA ARG A 181 2.03 -16.51 -3.90
C ARG A 181 2.19 -17.49 -2.77
N PHE A 182 1.46 -17.29 -1.69
CA PHE A 182 1.51 -18.16 -0.50
C PHE A 182 0.22 -18.04 0.28
N LYS A 183 0.05 -18.93 1.26
CA LYS A 183 -0.98 -18.79 2.29
C LYS A 183 -0.34 -18.22 3.54
N ASP A 184 -1.02 -17.27 4.17
CA ASP A 184 -0.60 -16.71 5.45
C ASP A 184 -0.98 -17.64 6.61
N SER A 185 -0.57 -17.30 7.83
CA SER A 185 -0.87 -18.09 9.04
C SER A 185 -2.37 -18.26 9.34
N ALA A 186 -3.22 -17.43 8.72
CA ALA A 186 -4.68 -17.53 8.77
C ALA A 186 -5.26 -18.35 7.59
N ASP A 187 -4.42 -19.06 6.80
CA ASP A 187 -4.78 -19.81 5.59
C ASP A 187 -5.37 -18.95 4.45
N LEU A 188 -5.15 -17.63 4.49
CA LEU A 188 -5.58 -16.71 3.45
C LEU A 188 -4.53 -16.64 2.34
N SER A 189 -4.99 -16.72 1.08
CA SER A 189 -4.12 -16.59 -0.09
C SER A 189 -3.62 -15.15 -0.21
N ARG A 190 -2.30 -14.98 -0.30
CA ARG A 190 -1.63 -13.69 -0.49
C ARG A 190 -0.81 -13.69 -1.75
N THR A 191 -0.75 -12.55 -2.40
CA THR A 191 0.10 -12.35 -3.58
C THR A 191 0.93 -11.10 -3.38
N ILE A 192 2.24 -11.20 -3.60
CA ILE A 192 3.13 -10.04 -3.60
C ILE A 192 3.70 -9.93 -5.00
N TYR A 193 3.60 -8.74 -5.57
CA TYR A 193 4.12 -8.40 -6.88
C TYR A 193 5.34 -7.51 -6.74
N ARG A 194 6.34 -7.72 -7.61
CA ARG A 194 7.46 -6.80 -7.77
C ARG A 194 7.56 -6.35 -9.22
N TRP A 195 7.86 -5.09 -9.41
CA TRP A 195 8.28 -4.49 -10.66
C TRP A 195 9.63 -3.83 -10.46
N ARG A 196 10.52 -3.99 -11.41
CA ARG A 196 11.78 -3.24 -11.48
C ARG A 196 11.66 -2.18 -12.57
N ILE A 197 12.06 -0.95 -12.25
CA ILE A 197 12.13 0.11 -13.26
C ILE A 197 13.24 -0.26 -14.25
N ALA A 198 12.88 -0.28 -15.53
CA ALA A 198 13.78 -0.71 -16.59
C ALA A 198 14.95 0.26 -16.77
N GLU A 199 16.12 -0.29 -17.06
CA GLU A 199 17.24 0.49 -17.56
C GLU A 199 16.88 1.07 -18.94
N PRO A 200 17.29 2.31 -19.27
CA PRO A 200 17.15 2.81 -20.63
C PRO A 200 17.98 1.91 -21.57
N PRO A 201 17.54 1.69 -22.81
CA PRO A 201 18.30 0.91 -23.76
C PRO A 201 19.69 1.52 -23.92
N ARG A 202 20.73 0.68 -23.78
CA ARG A 202 22.11 1.12 -24.03
C ARG A 202 22.20 1.57 -25.50
N ARG A 203 22.58 2.82 -25.71
CA ARG A 203 22.84 3.36 -27.04
C ARG A 203 24.16 2.81 -27.58
#